data_48f43a6d2231cdfcf929774c552e6b86
#
_entry.id   48f43a6d2231cdfcf929774c552e6b86
#
_cell.length_a   1.000
_cell.length_b   1.000
_cell.length_c   1.000
_cell.angle_alpha   90.00
_cell.angle_beta   90.00
_cell.angle_gamma   90.00
#
_symmetry.space_group_name_H-M   'P 1'
#
loop_
_entity.id
_entity.type
_entity.pdbx_description
1 polymer ?
#
loop_
_entity_poly.entity_id
_entity_poly.type
_entity_poly.pdbx_seq_one_letter_code
_entity_poly.pdbx_strand_id
1 'polypeptide(L)'
;MAAGSLDTGICAHPPYPSMVNAIDPDQLSTCLRVLSEVHKLPPEHPDAVAVRQATAKMFKELKKVRRAAARDRVAAADRAVIAATATGAPGRIDDETQGLPLVSTAVGASAGTLLRSRACYICKNHHTVVDAFYHQLCPDCAAINRAKRDARTDLTGRRALLTGGRAKIGMYIALRLLRDGAHTTITTRFPNDAVRRFAAMEDSADWLHRLRVVGIDLRDPAQVVALADEVAAQGPLDILINNAAQTVRRPPGSYAALVEAERTPPPALVDVVTFDHVSDAHPHALAGSLGEHPAPHALTELALTARSASPERISAGIAIDAGGLLPDTASVNSWTQRVHEVDAMELLEVQLCNQTAPFILVSRLRPALAASPARRKYVVNVSAMEGQFSRGYKGPGHPHTNMAKAALNMLTRTSSGEMLEQDGILMTAVDTGWITDERPHPTKLRLAEEGFHAPLDLVDGAARVYDPIVRGELGEDLYGCFLKDYAKASW
;
A
#
# COMPACT_ATOMS: atom_id res chain seq x y z
N MET A 1 51.53 6.31 26.85
CA MET A 1 51.81 7.45 25.96
C MET A 1 51.34 7.09 24.57
N ALA A 2 50.29 7.69 24.11
CA ALA A 2 49.94 8.12 22.77
C ALA A 2 48.41 8.43 22.74
N ALA A 3 48.11 9.71 22.77
CA ALA A 3 46.77 10.26 22.65
C ALA A 3 46.33 10.16 21.17
N GLY A 4 45.20 9.51 20.91
CA GLY A 4 44.53 9.51 19.62
C GLY A 4 43.44 10.56 19.60
N SER A 5 43.62 11.51 18.74
CA SER A 5 42.74 12.68 18.45
C SER A 5 41.36 12.18 17.95
N LEU A 6 40.31 12.63 18.61
CA LEU A 6 38.94 12.55 18.12
C LEU A 6 38.73 13.66 17.07
N ASP A 7 38.66 13.22 15.81
CA ASP A 7 38.32 14.07 14.69
C ASP A 7 36.80 14.28 14.66
N THR A 8 36.35 15.46 15.10
CA THR A 8 34.94 15.89 15.02
C THR A 8 34.65 16.34 13.61
N GLY A 9 34.15 15.40 12.78
CA GLY A 9 33.65 15.72 11.45
C GLY A 9 32.48 16.68 11.50
N ILE A 10 32.77 17.95 11.32
CA ILE A 10 31.80 19.02 11.08
C ILE A 10 31.18 18.75 9.71
N CYS A 11 29.89 18.40 9.67
CA CYS A 11 29.12 18.33 8.43
C CYS A 11 29.22 19.65 7.68
N ALA A 12 29.95 19.64 6.59
CA ALA A 12 30.06 20.76 5.68
C ALA A 12 28.68 21.04 5.05
N HIS A 13 28.12 22.20 5.30
CA HIS A 13 27.00 22.73 4.54
C HIS A 13 27.36 22.73 3.04
N PRO A 14 26.40 22.39 2.13
CA PRO A 14 26.66 22.54 0.71
C PRO A 14 26.99 23.99 0.41
N PRO A 15 27.98 24.26 -0.44
CA PRO A 15 28.40 25.64 -0.71
C PRO A 15 27.23 26.40 -1.35
N TYR A 16 26.98 27.60 -0.86
CA TYR A 16 26.17 28.59 -1.56
C TYR A 16 26.61 28.64 -3.03
N PRO A 17 25.68 28.80 -4.00
CA PRO A 17 26.07 28.97 -5.38
C PRO A 17 27.03 30.14 -5.44
N SER A 18 28.27 29.84 -5.75
CA SER A 18 29.38 30.75 -5.84
C SER A 18 29.14 31.82 -6.90
N MET A 19 29.60 33.01 -6.58
CA MET A 19 29.85 34.12 -7.46
C MET A 19 28.63 34.97 -7.87
N VAL A 20 28.05 35.67 -6.91
CA VAL A 20 27.78 37.06 -7.21
C VAL A 20 29.14 37.76 -7.14
N ASN A 21 29.69 38.18 -8.29
CA ASN A 21 30.90 39.02 -8.33
C ASN A 21 30.67 40.19 -7.39
N ALA A 22 31.62 40.46 -6.51
CA ALA A 22 31.56 41.65 -5.66
C ALA A 22 31.32 42.85 -6.55
N ILE A 23 30.40 43.73 -6.15
CA ILE A 23 30.18 45.00 -6.88
C ILE A 23 31.47 45.75 -6.87
N ASP A 24 31.88 46.28 -8.04
CA ASP A 24 33.04 47.13 -8.17
C ASP A 24 32.95 48.29 -7.15
N PRO A 25 34.02 48.56 -6.34
CA PRO A 25 33.98 49.56 -5.27
C PRO A 25 33.62 50.97 -5.74
N ASP A 26 34.05 51.34 -6.96
CA ASP A 26 33.79 52.69 -7.51
C ASP A 26 32.33 52.80 -7.96
N GLN A 27 31.79 51.74 -8.53
CA GLN A 27 30.37 51.65 -8.88
C GLN A 27 29.49 51.66 -7.62
N LEU A 28 29.86 50.93 -6.58
CA LEU A 28 29.16 50.96 -5.28
C LEU A 28 29.15 52.34 -4.67
N SER A 29 30.33 53.01 -4.63
CA SER A 29 30.47 54.38 -4.11
C SER A 29 29.60 55.35 -4.89
N THR A 30 29.59 55.26 -6.21
CA THR A 30 28.76 56.10 -7.09
C THR A 30 27.26 55.85 -6.83
N CYS A 31 26.83 54.59 -6.70
CA CYS A 31 25.46 54.24 -6.40
C CYS A 31 25.00 54.83 -5.06
N LEU A 32 25.81 54.66 -4.00
CA LEU A 32 25.50 55.18 -2.69
C LEU A 32 25.42 56.73 -2.67
N ARG A 33 26.27 57.42 -3.43
CA ARG A 33 26.21 58.89 -3.60
C ARG A 33 24.93 59.33 -4.29
N VAL A 34 24.53 58.67 -5.40
CA VAL A 34 23.26 58.92 -6.11
C VAL A 34 22.08 58.76 -5.16
N LEU A 35 22.03 57.64 -4.41
CA LEU A 35 20.96 57.38 -3.44
C LEU A 35 20.88 58.41 -2.32
N SER A 36 22.03 58.97 -1.89
CA SER A 36 22.07 59.99 -0.85
C SER A 36 21.68 61.39 -1.36
N GLU A 37 21.75 61.66 -2.67
CA GLU A 37 21.48 62.97 -3.27
C GLU A 37 20.15 63.08 -4.00
N VAL A 38 19.56 61.95 -4.42
CA VAL A 38 18.35 61.94 -5.27
C VAL A 38 17.15 62.64 -4.61
N HIS A 39 17.11 62.72 -3.28
CA HIS A 39 16.03 63.38 -2.55
C HIS A 39 16.05 64.92 -2.71
N LYS A 40 17.16 65.50 -3.23
CA LYS A 40 17.29 66.93 -3.55
C LYS A 40 16.62 67.31 -4.87
N LEU A 41 16.31 66.32 -5.73
CA LEU A 41 15.61 66.55 -7.00
C LEU A 41 14.11 66.66 -6.78
N PRO A 42 13.38 67.43 -7.61
CA PRO A 42 11.93 67.44 -7.59
C PRO A 42 11.36 66.02 -7.75
N PRO A 43 10.26 65.67 -7.11
CA PRO A 43 9.67 64.33 -7.17
C PRO A 43 9.34 63.84 -8.58
N GLU A 44 9.06 64.74 -9.51
CA GLU A 44 8.69 64.43 -10.92
C GLU A 44 9.94 64.38 -11.83
N HIS A 45 11.13 64.72 -11.33
CA HIS A 45 12.34 64.63 -12.14
C HIS A 45 12.55 63.21 -12.65
N PRO A 46 12.86 63.03 -13.96
CA PRO A 46 12.97 61.68 -14.54
C PRO A 46 13.96 60.77 -13.79
N ASP A 47 15.09 61.30 -13.35
CA ASP A 47 16.12 60.56 -12.60
C ASP A 47 15.62 60.16 -11.19
N ALA A 48 14.88 61.05 -10.52
CA ALA A 48 14.28 60.70 -9.23
C ALA A 48 13.20 59.63 -9.36
N VAL A 49 12.42 59.67 -10.44
CA VAL A 49 11.44 58.62 -10.75
C VAL A 49 12.12 57.28 -11.04
N ALA A 50 13.19 57.27 -11.85
CA ALA A 50 13.96 56.08 -12.21
C ALA A 50 14.59 55.41 -10.97
N VAL A 51 15.22 56.18 -10.09
CA VAL A 51 15.82 55.67 -8.84
C VAL A 51 14.76 55.12 -7.89
N ARG A 52 13.62 55.80 -7.73
CA ARG A 52 12.50 55.29 -6.91
C ARG A 52 11.94 53.97 -7.44
N GLN A 53 11.77 53.83 -8.76
CA GLN A 53 11.30 52.60 -9.36
C GLN A 53 12.32 51.45 -9.17
N ALA A 54 13.60 51.71 -9.38
CA ALA A 54 14.69 50.75 -9.18
C ALA A 54 14.80 50.27 -7.72
N THR A 55 14.76 51.20 -6.76
CA THR A 55 14.82 50.88 -5.33
C THR A 55 13.56 50.15 -4.86
N ALA A 56 12.36 50.52 -5.35
CA ALA A 56 11.13 49.81 -5.04
C ALA A 56 11.14 48.38 -5.61
N LYS A 57 11.65 48.16 -6.82
CA LYS A 57 11.84 46.84 -7.41
C LYS A 57 12.84 46.02 -6.60
N MET A 58 14.00 46.57 -6.28
CA MET A 58 15.01 45.92 -5.44
C MET A 58 14.41 45.48 -4.09
N PHE A 59 13.70 46.39 -3.41
CA PHE A 59 13.05 46.07 -2.12
C PHE A 59 12.03 44.94 -2.23
N LYS A 60 11.21 44.91 -3.30
CA LYS A 60 10.27 43.84 -3.56
C LYS A 60 10.98 42.50 -3.75
N GLU A 61 12.07 42.47 -4.52
CA GLU A 61 12.83 41.23 -4.75
C GLU A 61 13.52 40.73 -3.46
N LEU A 62 14.17 41.65 -2.67
CA LEU A 62 14.73 41.28 -1.38
C LEU A 62 13.68 40.71 -0.40
N LYS A 63 12.48 41.33 -0.37
CA LYS A 63 11.36 40.84 0.45
C LYS A 63 10.90 39.44 -0.01
N LYS A 64 10.87 39.18 -1.32
CA LYS A 64 10.53 37.88 -1.91
C LYS A 64 11.57 36.83 -1.53
N VAL A 65 12.87 37.13 -1.68
CA VAL A 65 13.97 36.24 -1.31
C VAL A 65 13.94 35.90 0.20
N ARG A 66 13.78 36.91 1.08
CA ARG A 66 13.67 36.68 2.53
C ARG A 66 12.47 35.80 2.90
N ARG A 67 11.31 36.02 2.26
CA ARG A 67 10.11 35.18 2.47
C ARG A 67 10.31 33.76 1.95
N ALA A 68 10.99 33.58 0.82
CA ALA A 68 11.33 32.23 0.31
C ALA A 68 12.26 31.52 1.29
N ALA A 69 13.38 32.14 1.69
CA ALA A 69 14.32 31.58 2.65
C ALA A 69 13.68 31.22 4.02
N ALA A 70 12.73 32.03 4.49
CA ALA A 70 11.99 31.74 5.71
C ALA A 70 11.06 30.52 5.54
N ARG A 71 10.37 30.43 4.40
CA ARG A 71 9.53 29.24 4.07
C ARG A 71 10.38 27.98 3.96
N ASP A 72 11.54 28.07 3.29
CA ASP A 72 12.43 26.93 3.07
C ASP A 72 13.01 26.41 4.39
N ARG A 73 13.35 27.30 5.34
CA ARG A 73 13.77 26.90 6.69
C ARG A 73 12.66 26.14 7.44
N VAL A 74 11.42 26.65 7.41
CA VAL A 74 10.28 25.97 8.02
C VAL A 74 10.05 24.61 7.38
N ALA A 75 10.05 24.55 6.05
CA ALA A 75 9.86 23.29 5.32
C ALA A 75 10.98 22.28 5.60
N ALA A 76 12.23 22.73 5.75
CA ALA A 76 13.36 21.87 6.09
C ALA A 76 13.23 21.30 7.51
N ALA A 77 12.85 22.13 8.49
CA ALA A 77 12.63 21.71 9.86
C ALA A 77 11.49 20.67 9.95
N ASP A 78 10.36 20.93 9.28
CA ASP A 78 9.22 20.01 9.26
C ASP A 78 9.56 18.70 8.54
N ARG A 79 10.32 18.75 7.44
CA ARG A 79 10.83 17.54 6.77
C ARG A 79 11.73 16.70 7.68
N ALA A 80 12.60 17.32 8.47
CA ALA A 80 13.47 16.60 9.41
C ALA A 80 12.66 15.82 10.46
N VAL A 81 11.60 16.42 11.01
CA VAL A 81 10.69 15.74 11.94
C VAL A 81 9.99 14.55 11.27
N ILE A 82 9.49 14.73 10.04
CA ILE A 82 8.82 13.66 9.27
C ILE A 82 9.79 12.53 8.95
N ALA A 83 11.00 12.85 8.51
CA ALA A 83 12.03 11.90 8.15
C ALA A 83 12.50 11.03 9.34
N ALA A 84 12.33 11.52 10.57
CA ALA A 84 12.63 10.74 11.76
C ALA A 84 11.57 9.69 12.12
N THR A 85 10.37 9.75 11.51
CA THR A 85 9.31 8.75 11.74
C THR A 85 9.55 7.47 10.95
N ALA A 86 8.98 6.36 11.42
CA ALA A 86 9.09 5.08 10.71
C ALA A 86 8.41 5.13 9.32
N THR A 87 7.19 5.69 9.24
CA THR A 87 6.44 5.75 7.98
C THR A 87 6.87 6.88 7.04
N GLY A 88 7.62 7.86 7.51
CA GLY A 88 8.16 8.96 6.71
C GLY A 88 9.68 8.91 6.49
N ALA A 89 10.30 7.77 6.80
CA ALA A 89 11.76 7.60 6.70
C ALA A 89 12.25 7.81 5.26
N PRO A 90 13.38 8.52 5.08
CA PRO A 90 14.00 8.68 3.77
C PRO A 90 14.35 7.32 3.16
N GLY A 91 14.15 7.18 1.86
CA GLY A 91 14.42 5.92 1.15
C GLY A 91 13.34 4.85 1.30
N ARG A 92 12.25 5.09 2.08
CA ARG A 92 11.07 4.24 2.01
C ARG A 92 10.43 4.39 0.63
N ILE A 93 10.38 3.30 -0.11
CA ILE A 93 9.55 3.18 -1.30
C ILE A 93 8.38 2.30 -0.90
N ASP A 94 7.18 2.86 -0.90
CA ASP A 94 5.98 2.15 -0.42
C ASP A 94 5.85 0.81 -1.14
N ASP A 95 5.92 -0.29 -0.36
CA ASP A 95 5.76 -1.67 -0.80
C ASP A 95 6.87 -2.21 -1.77
N GLU A 96 7.80 -1.39 -2.19
CA GLU A 96 8.90 -1.79 -3.09
C GLU A 96 10.10 -2.40 -2.34
N THR A 97 10.18 -2.22 -1.02
CA THR A 97 11.29 -2.69 -0.19
C THR A 97 10.89 -3.98 0.52
N GLN A 98 11.41 -5.11 0.08
CA GLN A 98 11.09 -6.41 0.66
C GLN A 98 11.65 -6.51 2.09
N GLY A 99 10.75 -6.73 3.07
CA GLY A 99 11.10 -7.18 4.41
C GLY A 99 11.91 -6.20 5.26
N LEU A 100 12.14 -4.98 4.81
CA LEU A 100 12.78 -3.97 5.66
C LEU A 100 11.78 -3.50 6.73
N PRO A 101 12.12 -3.65 8.03
CA PRO A 101 11.28 -3.13 9.09
C PRO A 101 11.25 -1.60 9.02
N LEU A 102 10.05 -1.03 9.17
CA LEU A 102 9.91 0.40 9.32
C LEU A 102 10.37 0.80 10.73
N VAL A 103 11.51 1.47 10.80
CA VAL A 103 12.13 1.88 12.06
C VAL A 103 12.17 3.40 12.15
N SER A 104 11.71 3.93 13.29
CA SER A 104 11.86 5.33 13.63
C SER A 104 13.27 5.62 14.15
N THR A 105 13.83 6.75 13.77
CA THR A 105 15.07 7.28 14.39
C THR A 105 14.78 8.18 15.57
N ALA A 106 13.51 8.46 15.86
CA ALA A 106 13.12 9.28 17.00
C ALA A 106 13.34 8.56 18.34
N VAL A 107 13.74 9.30 19.35
CA VAL A 107 13.86 8.81 20.72
C VAL A 107 12.51 9.04 21.45
N GLY A 108 11.81 7.97 21.79
CA GLY A 108 10.52 8.01 22.48
C GLY A 108 9.29 7.96 21.56
N ALA A 109 8.14 8.37 22.08
CA ALA A 109 6.85 8.22 21.39
C ALA A 109 6.58 9.30 20.34
N SER A 110 7.32 10.40 20.31
CA SER A 110 7.16 11.51 19.38
C SER A 110 8.43 11.74 18.56
N ALA A 111 8.26 12.00 17.27
CA ALA A 111 9.35 12.40 16.39
C ALA A 111 9.68 13.89 16.50
N GLY A 112 8.80 14.70 17.12
CA GLY A 112 8.99 16.12 17.31
C GLY A 112 7.72 16.93 17.03
N THR A 113 7.92 18.24 16.91
CA THR A 113 6.83 19.20 16.68
C THR A 113 7.06 19.97 15.39
N LEU A 114 6.06 19.98 14.51
CA LEU A 114 6.07 20.75 13.26
C LEU A 114 5.89 22.24 13.55
N LEU A 115 6.57 23.07 12.78
CA LEU A 115 6.38 24.52 12.76
C LEU A 115 5.07 24.92 12.05
N ARG A 116 4.61 24.09 11.10
CA ARG A 116 3.31 24.27 10.42
C ARG A 116 2.42 23.08 10.73
N SER A 117 1.21 23.35 11.23
CA SER A 117 0.22 22.30 11.48
C SER A 117 -0.17 21.58 10.18
N ARG A 118 -0.46 20.29 10.31
CA ARG A 118 -0.94 19.41 9.21
C ARG A 118 -2.26 18.79 9.59
N ALA A 119 -3.10 18.52 8.59
CA ALA A 119 -4.31 17.73 8.79
C ALA A 119 -3.93 16.25 8.97
N CYS A 120 -4.49 15.61 9.98
CA CYS A 120 -4.38 14.17 10.19
C CYS A 120 -4.98 13.40 9.01
N TYR A 121 -4.31 12.32 8.58
CA TYR A 121 -4.83 11.46 7.49
C TYR A 121 -6.21 10.88 7.81
N ILE A 122 -6.47 10.50 9.06
CA ILE A 122 -7.74 9.86 9.49
C ILE A 122 -8.80 10.92 9.86
N CYS A 123 -8.63 11.64 10.97
CA CYS A 123 -9.67 12.52 11.52
C CYS A 123 -9.73 13.91 10.88
N LYS A 124 -8.78 14.27 10.03
CA LYS A 124 -8.62 15.57 9.37
C LYS A 124 -8.35 16.75 10.32
N ASN A 125 -8.32 16.55 11.63
CA ASN A 125 -7.95 17.56 12.59
C ASN A 125 -6.50 17.97 12.41
N HIS A 126 -6.22 19.26 12.55
CA HIS A 126 -4.87 19.80 12.47
C HIS A 126 -4.07 19.46 13.73
N HIS A 127 -2.82 19.05 13.55
CA HIS A 127 -1.87 18.76 14.63
C HIS A 127 -0.47 19.24 14.28
N THR A 128 0.36 19.41 15.30
CA THR A 128 1.78 19.75 15.18
C THR A 128 2.69 18.68 15.78
N VAL A 129 2.24 17.98 16.82
CA VAL A 129 3.00 16.88 17.42
C VAL A 129 2.93 15.67 16.49
N VAL A 130 4.10 15.14 16.12
CA VAL A 130 4.21 13.99 15.20
C VAL A 130 4.59 12.75 15.99
N ASP A 131 3.85 11.69 15.77
CA ASP A 131 4.11 10.37 16.33
C ASP A 131 5.43 9.78 15.80
N ALA A 132 6.17 9.03 16.63
CA ALA A 132 7.42 8.44 16.20
C ALA A 132 7.28 7.41 15.06
N PHE A 133 6.14 6.72 14.97
CA PHE A 133 5.89 5.75 13.90
C PHE A 133 5.18 6.41 12.70
N TYR A 134 4.08 7.15 12.94
CA TYR A 134 3.19 7.67 11.91
C TYR A 134 3.42 9.14 11.58
N HIS A 135 3.94 9.42 10.40
CA HIS A 135 4.21 10.80 9.96
C HIS A 135 2.97 11.63 9.61
N GLN A 136 1.79 11.02 9.41
CA GLN A 136 0.56 11.71 8.99
C GLN A 136 -0.62 11.52 9.94
N LEU A 137 -0.44 10.91 11.10
CA LEU A 137 -1.49 10.76 12.10
C LEU A 137 -1.28 11.74 13.25
N CYS A 138 -2.39 12.28 13.78
CA CYS A 138 -2.33 12.95 15.08
C CYS A 138 -2.09 11.93 16.21
N PRO A 139 -1.64 12.33 17.39
CA PRO A 139 -1.33 11.41 18.49
C PRO A 139 -2.48 10.46 18.84
N ASP A 140 -3.72 10.94 18.87
CA ASP A 140 -4.89 10.12 19.21
C ASP A 140 -5.15 9.03 18.13
N CYS A 141 -5.12 9.40 16.86
CA CYS A 141 -5.28 8.43 15.77
C CYS A 141 -4.11 7.45 15.72
N ALA A 142 -2.89 7.87 16.03
CA ALA A 142 -1.73 7.00 16.13
C ALA A 142 -1.88 5.99 17.27
N ALA A 143 -2.37 6.40 18.43
CA ALA A 143 -2.63 5.52 19.55
C ALA A 143 -3.69 4.45 19.23
N ILE A 144 -4.80 4.85 18.59
CA ILE A 144 -5.84 3.92 18.13
C ILE A 144 -5.25 2.90 17.14
N ASN A 145 -4.48 3.37 16.14
CA ASN A 145 -3.89 2.46 15.16
C ASN A 145 -2.90 1.47 15.81
N ARG A 146 -2.08 1.89 16.78
CA ARG A 146 -1.22 0.98 17.55
C ARG A 146 -2.03 -0.08 18.27
N ALA A 147 -3.05 0.31 19.04
CA ALA A 147 -3.91 -0.64 19.73
C ALA A 147 -4.54 -1.67 18.78
N LYS A 148 -4.95 -1.25 17.58
CA LYS A 148 -5.50 -2.15 16.55
C LYS A 148 -4.43 -3.04 15.90
N ARG A 149 -3.20 -2.55 15.75
CA ARG A 149 -2.06 -3.37 15.30
C ARG A 149 -1.77 -4.52 16.25
N ASP A 150 -1.95 -4.31 17.54
CA ASP A 150 -1.63 -5.29 18.58
C ASP A 150 -2.86 -6.12 18.99
N ALA A 151 -4.04 -5.80 18.47
CA ALA A 151 -5.28 -6.51 18.80
C ALA A 151 -5.22 -7.98 18.40
N ARG A 152 -5.59 -8.86 19.32
CA ARG A 152 -5.61 -10.33 19.20
C ARG A 152 -6.95 -10.87 19.64
N THR A 153 -7.27 -12.08 19.19
CA THR A 153 -8.43 -12.84 19.67
C THR A 153 -8.15 -14.33 19.61
N ASP A 154 -8.80 -15.14 20.40
CA ASP A 154 -8.64 -16.60 20.35
C ASP A 154 -9.47 -17.18 19.21
N LEU A 155 -8.78 -17.77 18.25
CA LEU A 155 -9.35 -18.49 17.10
C LEU A 155 -9.01 -19.98 17.12
N THR A 156 -8.62 -20.51 18.28
CA THR A 156 -8.29 -21.93 18.42
C THR A 156 -9.45 -22.81 17.95
N GLY A 157 -9.16 -23.75 17.04
CA GLY A 157 -10.14 -24.64 16.43
C GLY A 157 -10.98 -24.01 15.31
N ARG A 158 -10.83 -22.72 15.02
CA ARG A 158 -11.49 -22.07 13.87
C ARG A 158 -10.81 -22.42 12.57
N ARG A 159 -11.58 -22.48 11.49
CA ARG A 159 -11.07 -22.64 10.12
C ARG A 159 -11.28 -21.38 9.30
N ALA A 160 -10.23 -20.96 8.62
CA ALA A 160 -10.22 -19.76 7.78
C ALA A 160 -9.79 -20.05 6.36
N LEU A 161 -10.46 -19.43 5.38
CA LEU A 161 -10.01 -19.30 4.01
C LEU A 161 -9.67 -17.84 3.74
N LEU A 162 -8.42 -17.59 3.33
CA LEU A 162 -7.93 -16.28 2.94
C LEU A 162 -7.45 -16.30 1.49
N THR A 163 -8.07 -15.53 0.61
CA THR A 163 -7.57 -15.39 -0.75
C THR A 163 -6.39 -14.42 -0.83
N GLY A 164 -5.34 -14.78 -1.58
CA GLY A 164 -4.15 -13.94 -1.76
C GLY A 164 -3.28 -13.81 -0.51
N GLY A 165 -3.04 -14.91 0.21
CA GLY A 165 -2.35 -14.91 1.51
C GLY A 165 -0.82 -14.89 1.47
N ARG A 166 -0.18 -15.00 0.29
CA ARG A 166 1.27 -15.21 0.17
C ARG A 166 2.13 -14.00 0.57
N ALA A 167 1.67 -12.81 0.31
CA ALA A 167 2.49 -11.60 0.40
C ALA A 167 1.67 -10.36 0.78
N LYS A 168 2.34 -9.26 1.05
CA LYS A 168 1.75 -7.95 1.35
C LYS A 168 0.72 -8.04 2.50
N ILE A 169 -0.41 -7.36 2.39
CA ILE A 169 -1.47 -7.38 3.42
C ILE A 169 -1.92 -8.81 3.72
N GLY A 170 -2.10 -9.64 2.67
CA GLY A 170 -2.56 -11.01 2.83
C GLY A 170 -1.67 -11.87 3.73
N MET A 171 -0.35 -11.71 3.62
CA MET A 171 0.58 -12.42 4.51
C MET A 171 0.39 -12.01 5.97
N TYR A 172 0.25 -10.70 6.24
CA TYR A 172 0.04 -10.23 7.62
C TYR A 172 -1.34 -10.61 8.17
N ILE A 173 -2.37 -10.75 7.32
CA ILE A 173 -3.68 -11.30 7.73
C ILE A 173 -3.52 -12.77 8.08
N ALA A 174 -2.85 -13.58 7.23
CA ALA A 174 -2.62 -14.99 7.48
C ALA A 174 -1.84 -15.22 8.80
N LEU A 175 -0.78 -14.43 9.04
CA LEU A 175 -0.01 -14.49 10.28
C LEU A 175 -0.86 -14.20 11.52
N ARG A 176 -1.81 -13.24 11.45
CA ARG A 176 -2.74 -12.98 12.56
C ARG A 176 -3.62 -14.18 12.83
N LEU A 177 -4.27 -14.73 11.80
CA LEU A 177 -5.13 -15.91 11.90
C LEU A 177 -4.37 -17.10 12.49
N LEU A 178 -3.18 -17.39 12.00
CA LEU A 178 -2.33 -18.50 12.44
C LEU A 178 -1.85 -18.33 13.89
N ARG A 179 -1.36 -17.14 14.24
CA ARG A 179 -0.88 -16.81 15.59
C ARG A 179 -2.00 -16.78 16.63
N ASP A 180 -3.23 -16.53 16.20
CA ASP A 180 -4.44 -16.57 17.04
C ASP A 180 -5.10 -17.96 17.08
N GLY A 181 -4.48 -18.97 16.46
CA GLY A 181 -4.86 -20.38 16.60
C GLY A 181 -5.70 -20.95 15.48
N ALA A 182 -6.07 -20.19 14.45
CA ALA A 182 -6.89 -20.67 13.36
C ALA A 182 -6.12 -21.64 12.41
N HIS A 183 -6.81 -22.68 11.93
CA HIS A 183 -6.37 -23.43 10.76
C HIS A 183 -6.65 -22.61 9.52
N THR A 184 -5.60 -22.17 8.84
CA THR A 184 -5.70 -21.15 7.79
C THR A 184 -5.29 -21.71 6.43
N THR A 185 -6.24 -21.74 5.50
CA THR A 185 -5.99 -22.01 4.08
C THR A 185 -5.75 -20.67 3.37
N ILE A 186 -4.63 -20.55 2.69
CA ILE A 186 -4.33 -19.38 1.84
C ILE A 186 -4.32 -19.77 0.37
N THR A 187 -4.67 -18.85 -0.52
CA THR A 187 -4.55 -19.05 -1.96
C THR A 187 -3.45 -18.19 -2.57
N THR A 188 -2.78 -18.70 -3.58
CA THR A 188 -1.73 -18.00 -4.32
C THR A 188 -1.47 -18.65 -5.68
N ARG A 189 -0.88 -17.91 -6.62
CA ARG A 189 -0.31 -18.46 -7.85
C ARG A 189 1.09 -19.06 -7.67
N PHE A 190 1.73 -18.77 -6.52
CA PHE A 190 3.11 -19.17 -6.20
C PHE A 190 3.16 -19.90 -4.85
N PRO A 191 2.72 -21.17 -4.82
CA PRO A 191 2.58 -21.93 -3.59
C PRO A 191 3.93 -22.24 -2.91
N ASN A 192 4.98 -22.55 -3.67
CA ASN A 192 6.29 -22.87 -3.12
C ASN A 192 6.95 -21.63 -2.48
N ASP A 193 6.82 -20.44 -3.09
CA ASP A 193 7.27 -19.20 -2.49
C ASP A 193 6.48 -18.86 -1.21
N ALA A 194 5.18 -19.13 -1.19
CA ALA A 194 4.37 -18.95 0.02
C ALA A 194 4.92 -19.80 1.17
N VAL A 195 5.11 -21.09 0.96
CA VAL A 195 5.65 -21.98 2.01
C VAL A 195 7.00 -21.50 2.53
N ARG A 196 7.92 -21.12 1.63
CA ARG A 196 9.25 -20.61 2.03
C ARG A 196 9.14 -19.35 2.90
N ARG A 197 8.26 -18.40 2.52
CA ARG A 197 8.05 -17.15 3.27
C ARG A 197 7.53 -17.40 4.69
N PHE A 198 6.54 -18.26 4.82
CA PHE A 198 5.97 -18.60 6.13
C PHE A 198 6.94 -19.44 6.99
N ALA A 199 7.63 -20.41 6.40
CA ALA A 199 8.62 -21.22 7.10
C ALA A 199 9.84 -20.40 7.57
N ALA A 200 10.17 -19.32 6.90
CA ALA A 200 11.28 -18.42 7.30
C ALA A 200 10.95 -17.48 8.46
N MET A 201 9.68 -17.44 8.94
CA MET A 201 9.33 -16.62 10.10
C MET A 201 9.90 -17.24 11.38
N GLU A 202 10.43 -16.39 12.27
CA GLU A 202 11.08 -16.83 13.53
C GLU A 202 10.17 -17.71 14.40
N ASP A 203 8.87 -17.39 14.45
CA ASP A 203 7.84 -18.07 15.23
C ASP A 203 7.07 -19.15 14.45
N SER A 204 7.55 -19.54 13.26
CA SER A 204 6.86 -20.49 12.39
C SER A 204 6.59 -21.85 13.03
N ALA A 205 7.47 -22.32 13.89
CA ALA A 205 7.33 -23.61 14.59
C ALA A 205 6.02 -23.71 15.40
N ASP A 206 5.49 -22.58 15.90
CA ASP A 206 4.31 -22.54 16.76
C ASP A 206 2.99 -22.70 15.98
N TRP A 207 2.99 -22.42 14.68
CA TRP A 207 1.73 -22.31 13.92
C TRP A 207 1.80 -22.86 12.48
N LEU A 208 2.98 -23.17 11.92
CA LEU A 208 3.11 -23.60 10.52
C LEU A 208 2.28 -24.85 10.21
N HIS A 209 2.10 -25.75 11.18
CA HIS A 209 1.27 -26.96 11.08
C HIS A 209 -0.22 -26.65 10.86
N ARG A 210 -0.69 -25.42 11.08
CA ARG A 210 -2.05 -24.96 10.81
C ARG A 210 -2.20 -24.24 9.47
N LEU A 211 -1.10 -24.06 8.73
CA LEU A 211 -1.11 -23.45 7.41
C LEU A 211 -1.38 -24.50 6.33
N ARG A 212 -2.31 -24.21 5.44
CA ARG A 212 -2.52 -24.88 4.18
C ARG A 212 -2.37 -23.89 3.03
N VAL A 213 -1.71 -24.31 1.94
CA VAL A 213 -1.49 -23.46 0.76
C VAL A 213 -2.16 -24.07 -0.45
N VAL A 214 -2.94 -23.26 -1.18
CA VAL A 214 -3.59 -23.68 -2.42
C VAL A 214 -3.05 -22.87 -3.60
N GLY A 215 -2.41 -23.57 -4.54
CA GLY A 215 -1.97 -23.02 -5.81
C GLY A 215 -3.15 -22.87 -6.78
N ILE A 216 -3.55 -21.63 -7.10
CA ILE A 216 -4.74 -21.33 -7.89
C ILE A 216 -4.64 -19.98 -8.59
N ASP A 217 -5.29 -19.87 -9.76
CA ASP A 217 -5.57 -18.58 -10.41
C ASP A 217 -7.05 -18.19 -10.24
N LEU A 218 -7.30 -17.15 -9.44
CA LEU A 218 -8.68 -16.67 -9.18
C LEU A 218 -9.34 -15.97 -10.38
N ARG A 219 -8.64 -15.82 -11.50
CA ARG A 219 -9.22 -15.38 -12.77
C ARG A 219 -9.93 -16.52 -13.52
N ASP A 220 -9.77 -17.74 -13.05
CA ASP A 220 -10.42 -18.93 -13.58
C ASP A 220 -11.63 -19.33 -12.72
N PRO A 221 -12.87 -19.08 -13.16
CA PRO A 221 -14.07 -19.42 -12.39
C PRO A 221 -14.20 -20.91 -12.06
N ALA A 222 -13.72 -21.81 -12.92
CA ALA A 222 -13.81 -23.24 -12.67
C ALA A 222 -12.87 -23.66 -11.52
N GLN A 223 -11.67 -23.10 -11.47
CA GLN A 223 -10.76 -23.31 -10.34
C GLN A 223 -11.33 -22.73 -9.03
N VAL A 224 -12.01 -21.56 -9.09
CA VAL A 224 -12.66 -20.97 -7.90
C VAL A 224 -13.78 -21.86 -7.39
N VAL A 225 -14.57 -22.46 -8.28
CA VAL A 225 -15.60 -23.45 -7.93
C VAL A 225 -14.97 -24.67 -7.26
N ALA A 226 -13.92 -25.22 -7.87
CA ALA A 226 -13.21 -26.40 -7.34
C ALA A 226 -12.56 -26.09 -5.96
N LEU A 227 -12.01 -24.89 -5.76
CA LEU A 227 -11.53 -24.43 -4.46
C LEU A 227 -12.65 -24.43 -3.40
N ALA A 228 -13.82 -23.90 -3.75
CA ALA A 228 -14.94 -23.85 -2.82
C ALA A 228 -15.41 -25.27 -2.43
N ASP A 229 -15.50 -26.17 -3.40
CA ASP A 229 -15.90 -27.56 -3.16
C ASP A 229 -14.85 -28.30 -2.30
N GLU A 230 -13.57 -28.08 -2.55
CA GLU A 230 -12.45 -28.64 -1.77
C GLU A 230 -12.46 -28.14 -0.31
N VAL A 231 -12.68 -26.85 -0.09
CA VAL A 231 -12.75 -26.26 1.26
C VAL A 231 -13.99 -26.74 2.01
N ALA A 232 -15.13 -26.85 1.33
CA ALA A 232 -16.38 -27.36 1.90
C ALA A 232 -16.29 -28.83 2.29
N ALA A 233 -15.60 -29.66 1.49
CA ALA A 233 -15.41 -31.09 1.76
C ALA A 233 -14.61 -31.35 3.06
N GLN A 234 -13.81 -30.37 3.52
CA GLN A 234 -13.05 -30.45 4.77
C GLN A 234 -13.89 -30.16 6.02
N GLY A 235 -15.17 -29.81 5.88
CA GLY A 235 -16.10 -29.56 6.97
C GLY A 235 -16.43 -28.07 7.19
N PRO A 236 -16.96 -27.70 8.36
CA PRO A 236 -17.41 -26.35 8.65
C PRO A 236 -16.31 -25.31 8.47
N LEU A 237 -16.68 -24.12 7.97
CA LEU A 237 -15.80 -22.96 7.81
C LEU A 237 -16.26 -21.83 8.74
N ASP A 238 -15.34 -21.12 9.35
CA ASP A 238 -15.66 -20.02 10.27
C ASP A 238 -15.41 -18.64 9.69
N ILE A 239 -14.36 -18.52 8.86
CA ILE A 239 -13.86 -17.23 8.37
C ILE A 239 -13.55 -17.36 6.87
N LEU A 240 -14.15 -16.47 6.08
CA LEU A 240 -13.79 -16.24 4.67
C LEU A 240 -13.30 -14.79 4.51
N ILE A 241 -12.06 -14.62 4.03
CA ILE A 241 -11.51 -13.30 3.73
C ILE A 241 -11.19 -13.21 2.25
N ASN A 242 -11.97 -12.42 1.53
CA ASN A 242 -11.75 -12.10 0.12
C ASN A 242 -10.76 -10.93 0.02
N ASN A 243 -9.46 -11.23 0.08
CA ASN A 243 -8.38 -10.25 0.04
C ASN A 243 -7.69 -10.17 -1.32
N ALA A 244 -7.60 -11.26 -2.07
CA ALA A 244 -6.96 -11.25 -3.39
C ALA A 244 -7.60 -10.21 -4.30
N ALA A 245 -6.76 -9.39 -4.92
CA ALA A 245 -7.19 -8.42 -5.91
C ALA A 245 -6.08 -8.18 -6.94
N GLN A 246 -6.46 -8.02 -8.19
CA GLN A 246 -5.61 -7.48 -9.23
C GLN A 246 -5.89 -5.97 -9.33
N THR A 247 -4.91 -5.16 -8.94
CA THR A 247 -5.00 -3.68 -9.00
C THR A 247 -4.32 -3.13 -10.24
N VAL A 248 -3.24 -3.78 -10.65
CA VAL A 248 -2.45 -3.45 -11.84
C VAL A 248 -2.02 -4.74 -12.52
N ARG A 249 -2.15 -4.80 -13.84
CA ARG A 249 -1.56 -5.86 -14.63
C ARG A 249 -0.07 -5.63 -14.76
N ARG A 250 0.73 -6.44 -14.07
CA ARG A 250 2.18 -6.35 -14.15
C ARG A 250 2.69 -7.02 -15.42
N PRO A 251 3.71 -6.48 -16.09
CA PRO A 251 4.33 -7.16 -17.20
C PRO A 251 4.93 -8.50 -16.74
N PRO A 252 4.95 -9.51 -17.61
CA PRO A 252 5.42 -10.85 -17.27
C PRO A 252 6.81 -10.88 -16.64
N GLY A 253 7.73 -10.06 -17.12
CA GLY A 253 9.08 -9.96 -16.57
C GLY A 253 9.17 -9.57 -15.11
N SER A 254 8.14 -8.92 -14.54
CA SER A 254 8.08 -8.62 -13.12
C SER A 254 7.99 -9.88 -12.24
N TYR A 255 7.54 -11.01 -12.79
CA TYR A 255 7.39 -12.27 -12.07
C TYR A 255 8.58 -13.22 -12.19
N ALA A 256 9.62 -12.88 -12.96
CA ALA A 256 10.73 -13.79 -13.28
C ALA A 256 11.37 -14.45 -12.06
N ALA A 257 11.64 -13.68 -11.01
CA ALA A 257 12.22 -14.19 -9.77
C ALA A 257 11.29 -15.20 -9.05
N LEU A 258 9.98 -14.96 -9.09
CA LEU A 258 9.00 -15.85 -8.49
C LEU A 258 8.84 -17.16 -9.26
N VAL A 259 8.78 -17.08 -10.59
CA VAL A 259 8.70 -18.26 -11.46
C VAL A 259 9.93 -19.14 -11.26
N GLU A 260 11.13 -18.57 -11.22
CA GLU A 260 12.33 -19.35 -10.94
C GLU A 260 12.31 -19.98 -9.55
N ALA A 261 11.85 -19.23 -8.55
CA ALA A 261 11.72 -19.75 -7.20
C ALA A 261 10.70 -20.89 -7.08
N GLU A 262 9.65 -20.92 -7.91
CA GLU A 262 8.66 -22.01 -7.91
C GLU A 262 9.21 -23.36 -8.37
N ARG A 263 10.31 -23.38 -9.16
CA ARG A 263 10.97 -24.62 -9.61
C ARG A 263 11.62 -25.42 -8.46
N THR A 264 11.94 -24.75 -7.35
CA THR A 264 12.54 -25.39 -6.18
C THR A 264 11.43 -25.84 -5.24
N PRO A 265 11.31 -27.15 -4.94
CA PRO A 265 10.35 -27.64 -3.96
C PRO A 265 10.53 -26.98 -2.59
N PRO A 266 9.45 -26.64 -1.87
CA PRO A 266 9.55 -26.08 -0.54
C PRO A 266 9.96 -27.15 0.48
N PRO A 267 10.45 -26.76 1.69
CA PRO A 267 10.62 -27.68 2.79
C PRO A 267 9.29 -28.35 3.14
N ALA A 268 9.28 -29.67 3.34
CA ALA A 268 8.14 -30.59 3.29
C ALA A 268 7.14 -30.52 4.45
N LEU A 269 6.86 -29.40 5.07
CA LEU A 269 6.08 -29.33 6.32
C LEU A 269 4.69 -28.69 6.19
N VAL A 270 4.25 -28.32 5.01
CA VAL A 270 2.98 -27.63 4.78
C VAL A 270 2.13 -28.42 3.78
N ASP A 271 0.84 -28.54 4.04
CA ASP A 271 -0.11 -29.12 3.08
C ASP A 271 -0.27 -28.16 1.89
N VAL A 272 0.15 -28.61 0.71
CA VAL A 272 0.07 -27.87 -0.54
C VAL A 272 -0.79 -28.60 -1.54
N VAL A 273 -1.83 -27.93 -2.01
CA VAL A 273 -2.71 -28.41 -3.10
C VAL A 273 -2.58 -27.46 -4.28
N THR A 274 -2.48 -27.98 -5.48
CA THR A 274 -2.39 -27.16 -6.69
C THR A 274 -3.43 -27.63 -7.71
N PHE A 275 -4.15 -26.67 -8.31
CA PHE A 275 -5.00 -26.93 -9.46
C PHE A 275 -4.13 -26.89 -10.73
N ASP A 276 -3.92 -28.04 -11.36
CA ASP A 276 -2.90 -28.23 -12.41
C ASP A 276 -3.32 -27.70 -13.78
N HIS A 277 -4.61 -27.43 -13.97
CA HIS A 277 -5.14 -27.04 -15.28
C HIS A 277 -5.94 -25.74 -15.21
N VAL A 278 -5.68 -24.88 -16.18
CA VAL A 278 -6.49 -23.70 -16.47
C VAL A 278 -7.66 -24.13 -17.35
N SER A 279 -8.88 -23.71 -16.99
CA SER A 279 -10.09 -24.04 -17.76
C SER A 279 -10.23 -23.14 -19.00
N ASP A 280 -11.09 -23.57 -19.92
CA ASP A 280 -11.47 -22.78 -21.11
C ASP A 280 -12.16 -21.46 -20.76
N ALA A 281 -12.64 -21.31 -19.53
CA ALA A 281 -13.23 -20.06 -19.03
C ALA A 281 -12.21 -19.01 -18.60
N HIS A 282 -10.93 -19.36 -18.54
CA HIS A 282 -9.87 -18.38 -18.22
C HIS A 282 -9.75 -17.33 -19.35
N PRO A 283 -9.59 -16.02 -19.04
CA PRO A 283 -9.52 -14.95 -20.07
C PRO A 283 -8.52 -15.20 -21.19
N HIS A 284 -7.37 -15.77 -20.87
CA HIS A 284 -6.35 -16.10 -21.87
C HIS A 284 -6.75 -17.27 -22.80
N ALA A 285 -7.52 -18.22 -22.30
CA ALA A 285 -8.07 -19.28 -23.14
C ALA A 285 -9.11 -18.72 -24.11
N LEU A 286 -10.03 -17.89 -23.61
CA LEU A 286 -11.03 -17.19 -24.41
C LEU A 286 -10.42 -16.30 -25.50
N ALA A 287 -9.26 -15.72 -25.25
CA ALA A 287 -8.52 -14.91 -26.22
C ALA A 287 -7.77 -15.73 -27.28
N GLY A 288 -7.84 -17.07 -27.22
CA GLY A 288 -7.08 -17.95 -28.12
C GLY A 288 -5.55 -17.86 -27.92
N SER A 289 -5.11 -17.38 -26.77
CA SER A 289 -3.70 -17.16 -26.46
C SER A 289 -3.00 -18.40 -25.88
N LEU A 290 -3.76 -19.48 -25.59
CA LEU A 290 -3.27 -20.70 -24.97
C LEU A 290 -3.34 -21.85 -25.98
N GLY A 291 -2.20 -22.51 -26.18
CA GLY A 291 -2.13 -23.82 -26.83
C GLY A 291 -2.71 -24.89 -25.89
N GLU A 292 -1.91 -25.74 -25.34
CA GLU A 292 -2.35 -26.69 -24.30
C GLU A 292 -2.47 -25.99 -22.93
N HIS A 293 -3.42 -26.42 -22.07
CA HIS A 293 -3.79 -25.81 -20.79
C HIS A 293 -2.66 -25.83 -19.76
N PRO A 294 -1.87 -24.74 -19.59
CA PRO A 294 -0.77 -24.73 -18.65
C PRO A 294 -1.26 -24.50 -17.20
N ALA A 295 -0.49 -24.98 -16.24
CA ALA A 295 -0.70 -24.69 -14.82
C ALA A 295 -0.65 -23.17 -14.52
N PRO A 296 -1.28 -22.68 -13.43
CA PRO A 296 -1.36 -21.25 -13.11
C PRO A 296 -0.02 -20.48 -13.09
N HIS A 297 1.05 -21.15 -12.65
CA HIS A 297 2.41 -20.60 -12.68
C HIS A 297 3.01 -20.59 -14.11
N ALA A 298 2.65 -21.57 -14.94
CA ALA A 298 3.14 -21.69 -16.32
C ALA A 298 2.55 -20.62 -17.25
N LEU A 299 1.36 -20.06 -16.95
CA LEU A 299 0.86 -18.85 -17.63
C LEU A 299 1.77 -17.66 -17.44
N THR A 300 2.33 -17.53 -16.26
CA THR A 300 3.32 -16.50 -15.96
C THR A 300 4.64 -16.79 -16.69
N GLU A 301 5.01 -18.07 -16.80
CA GLU A 301 6.21 -18.51 -17.53
C GLU A 301 6.08 -18.32 -19.05
N LEU A 302 4.93 -18.65 -19.65
CA LEU A 302 4.66 -18.41 -21.08
C LEU A 302 4.75 -16.92 -21.43
N ALA A 303 4.26 -16.08 -20.55
CA ALA A 303 4.34 -14.64 -20.72
C ALA A 303 5.78 -14.11 -20.53
N LEU A 304 6.65 -14.82 -19.78
CA LEU A 304 8.08 -14.50 -19.62
C LEU A 304 8.93 -14.79 -20.86
N THR A 305 8.56 -15.82 -21.64
CA THR A 305 9.28 -16.14 -22.90
C THR A 305 9.11 -15.06 -23.97
N ALA A 306 8.18 -14.14 -23.82
CA ALA A 306 7.89 -13.04 -24.73
C ALA A 306 8.71 -11.75 -24.50
N ARG A 307 9.95 -11.82 -24.02
CA ARG A 307 10.98 -10.76 -24.10
C ARG A 307 11.03 -9.62 -23.08
N SER A 308 10.76 -9.77 -21.80
CA SER A 308 10.83 -8.61 -20.89
C SER A 308 11.70 -8.70 -19.64
N ALA A 309 12.29 -9.84 -19.32
CA ALA A 309 13.23 -9.97 -18.19
C ALA A 309 14.68 -10.01 -18.68
N SER A 310 15.49 -9.04 -18.31
CA SER A 310 16.93 -9.09 -18.47
C SER A 310 17.56 -9.74 -17.24
N PRO A 311 18.37 -10.82 -17.40
CA PRO A 311 19.13 -11.42 -16.30
C PRO A 311 20.04 -10.41 -15.56
N GLU A 312 20.46 -9.36 -16.25
CA GLU A 312 21.29 -8.28 -15.73
C GLU A 312 20.58 -7.46 -14.65
N ARG A 313 19.25 -7.31 -14.72
CA ARG A 313 18.44 -6.61 -13.69
C ARG A 313 18.31 -7.42 -12.39
N ILE A 314 18.27 -8.75 -12.50
CA ILE A 314 18.22 -9.66 -11.38
C ILE A 314 19.57 -9.65 -10.64
N SER A 315 20.67 -9.63 -11.38
CA SER A 315 22.04 -9.59 -10.83
C SER A 315 22.42 -8.24 -10.23
N ALA A 316 21.77 -7.14 -10.65
CA ALA A 316 22.05 -5.78 -10.18
C ALA A 316 21.41 -5.44 -8.83
N GLY A 317 20.73 -6.38 -8.14
CA GLY A 317 20.10 -6.14 -6.83
C GLY A 317 18.99 -5.07 -6.87
N ILE A 318 18.29 -4.96 -7.99
CA ILE A 318 17.17 -4.03 -8.13
C ILE A 318 16.10 -4.38 -7.10
N ALA A 319 15.60 -3.39 -6.38
CA ALA A 319 14.63 -3.52 -5.31
C ALA A 319 13.44 -4.41 -5.73
N ILE A 320 13.28 -5.52 -5.00
CA ILE A 320 12.15 -6.43 -5.15
C ILE A 320 11.06 -5.96 -4.20
N ASP A 321 9.81 -5.84 -4.66
CA ASP A 321 8.70 -5.42 -3.80
C ASP A 321 8.39 -6.48 -2.71
N ALA A 322 7.57 -6.10 -1.74
CA ALA A 322 7.13 -7.02 -0.67
C ALA A 322 6.40 -8.27 -1.21
N GLY A 323 5.94 -8.24 -2.45
CA GLY A 323 5.35 -9.37 -3.16
C GLY A 323 6.36 -10.27 -3.88
N GLY A 324 7.65 -9.92 -3.91
CA GLY A 324 8.68 -10.63 -4.66
C GLY A 324 8.71 -10.28 -6.15
N LEU A 325 8.10 -9.17 -6.55
CA LEU A 325 8.03 -8.73 -7.94
C LEU A 325 9.16 -7.75 -8.26
N LEU A 326 9.73 -7.88 -9.44
CA LEU A 326 10.64 -6.88 -9.99
C LEU A 326 9.85 -5.62 -10.38
N PRO A 327 10.41 -4.41 -10.16
CA PRO A 327 9.76 -3.16 -10.53
C PRO A 327 9.42 -3.09 -12.02
N ASP A 328 8.21 -2.64 -12.31
CA ASP A 328 7.80 -2.29 -13.66
C ASP A 328 8.31 -0.89 -14.00
N THR A 329 9.18 -0.80 -14.98
CA THR A 329 9.79 0.47 -15.43
C THR A 329 8.95 1.24 -16.45
N ALA A 330 7.78 0.75 -16.82
CA ALA A 330 6.85 1.48 -17.68
C ALA A 330 6.45 2.82 -17.03
N SER A 331 6.30 3.87 -17.84
CA SER A 331 5.87 5.19 -17.38
C SER A 331 4.37 5.30 -17.16
N VAL A 332 3.59 4.34 -17.66
CA VAL A 332 2.12 4.26 -17.58
C VAL A 332 1.73 2.83 -17.22
N ASN A 333 0.77 2.67 -16.33
CA ASN A 333 0.14 1.40 -16.02
C ASN A 333 -1.39 1.58 -15.88
N SER A 334 -2.14 0.51 -15.70
CA SER A 334 -3.60 0.54 -15.61
C SER A 334 -4.15 1.39 -14.44
N TRP A 335 -3.34 1.65 -13.40
CA TRP A 335 -3.73 2.57 -12.33
C TRP A 335 -3.88 4.02 -12.79
N THR A 336 -3.11 4.43 -13.79
CA THR A 336 -3.17 5.77 -14.36
C THR A 336 -4.05 5.88 -15.61
N GLN A 337 -4.43 4.75 -16.22
CA GLN A 337 -5.22 4.68 -17.44
C GLN A 337 -6.68 5.11 -17.23
N ARG A 338 -7.20 5.79 -18.26
CA ARG A 338 -8.61 6.23 -18.35
C ARG A 338 -9.46 5.15 -19.03
N VAL A 339 -10.78 5.34 -19.06
CA VAL A 339 -11.74 4.35 -19.55
C VAL A 339 -11.48 3.84 -20.97
N HIS A 340 -10.97 4.67 -21.86
CA HIS A 340 -10.67 4.30 -23.25
C HIS A 340 -9.25 3.72 -23.46
N GLU A 341 -8.44 3.69 -22.41
CA GLU A 341 -7.05 3.20 -22.43
C GLU A 341 -6.91 1.82 -21.79
N VAL A 342 -7.88 1.42 -20.98
CA VAL A 342 -7.86 0.12 -20.29
C VAL A 342 -8.11 -1.01 -21.29
N ASP A 343 -7.20 -1.96 -21.34
CA ASP A 343 -7.32 -3.16 -22.16
C ASP A 343 -8.52 -4.04 -21.72
N ALA A 344 -9.28 -4.55 -22.70
CA ALA A 344 -10.46 -5.35 -22.42
C ALA A 344 -10.14 -6.66 -21.65
N MET A 345 -8.97 -7.26 -21.90
CA MET A 345 -8.51 -8.43 -21.18
C MET A 345 -8.21 -8.11 -19.72
N GLU A 346 -7.57 -6.97 -19.45
CA GLU A 346 -7.32 -6.53 -18.08
C GLU A 346 -8.61 -6.21 -17.33
N LEU A 347 -9.58 -5.60 -18.01
CA LEU A 347 -10.93 -5.42 -17.45
C LEU A 347 -11.53 -6.75 -17.01
N LEU A 348 -11.50 -7.79 -17.86
CA LEU A 348 -12.02 -9.11 -17.54
C LEU A 348 -11.27 -9.77 -16.39
N GLU A 349 -9.93 -9.74 -16.40
CA GLU A 349 -9.09 -10.25 -15.32
C GLU A 349 -9.46 -9.63 -13.97
N VAL A 350 -9.60 -8.31 -13.93
CA VAL A 350 -9.96 -7.55 -12.72
C VAL A 350 -11.36 -7.91 -12.25
N GLN A 351 -12.36 -8.03 -13.15
CA GLN A 351 -13.72 -8.42 -12.78
C GLN A 351 -13.75 -9.84 -12.23
N LEU A 352 -13.06 -10.78 -12.86
CA LEU A 352 -13.02 -12.18 -12.42
C LEU A 352 -12.35 -12.31 -11.04
N CYS A 353 -11.16 -11.73 -10.85
CA CYS A 353 -10.41 -11.85 -9.60
C CYS A 353 -11.07 -11.07 -8.44
N ASN A 354 -11.46 -9.79 -8.68
CA ASN A 354 -11.81 -8.88 -7.59
C ASN A 354 -13.29 -8.90 -7.20
N GLN A 355 -14.16 -9.47 -8.04
CA GLN A 355 -15.61 -9.46 -7.83
C GLN A 355 -16.25 -10.84 -8.04
N THR A 356 -15.98 -11.51 -9.16
CA THR A 356 -16.62 -12.79 -9.50
C THR A 356 -16.14 -13.93 -8.59
N ALA A 357 -14.84 -14.03 -8.34
CA ALA A 357 -14.29 -15.02 -7.41
C ALA A 357 -14.83 -14.84 -5.99
N PRO A 358 -14.84 -13.65 -5.37
CA PRO A 358 -15.53 -13.42 -4.10
C PRO A 358 -17.00 -13.84 -4.10
N PHE A 359 -17.75 -13.52 -5.16
CA PHE A 359 -19.15 -13.93 -5.26
C PHE A 359 -19.32 -15.45 -5.25
N ILE A 360 -18.53 -16.17 -6.06
CA ILE A 360 -18.56 -17.64 -6.13
C ILE A 360 -18.22 -18.25 -4.76
N LEU A 361 -17.15 -17.73 -4.10
CA LEU A 361 -16.73 -18.24 -2.80
C LEU A 361 -17.80 -18.00 -1.72
N VAL A 362 -18.39 -16.80 -1.64
CA VAL A 362 -19.47 -16.51 -0.69
C VAL A 362 -20.68 -17.43 -0.95
N SER A 363 -21.10 -17.55 -2.20
CA SER A 363 -22.26 -18.37 -2.58
C SER A 363 -22.06 -19.86 -2.25
N ARG A 364 -20.93 -20.43 -2.65
CA ARG A 364 -20.68 -21.87 -2.50
C ARG A 364 -20.25 -22.27 -1.09
N LEU A 365 -19.54 -21.39 -0.36
CA LEU A 365 -19.09 -21.69 1.00
C LEU A 365 -20.14 -21.34 2.07
N ARG A 366 -21.23 -20.65 1.72
CA ARG A 366 -22.30 -20.33 2.68
C ARG A 366 -22.81 -21.54 3.47
N PRO A 367 -23.07 -22.73 2.85
CA PRO A 367 -23.47 -23.90 3.63
C PRO A 367 -22.40 -24.38 4.62
N ALA A 368 -21.12 -24.33 4.27
CA ALA A 368 -20.03 -24.68 5.17
C ALA A 368 -19.86 -23.65 6.31
N LEU A 369 -20.09 -22.36 6.05
CA LEU A 369 -20.15 -21.32 7.07
C LEU A 369 -21.35 -21.53 7.99
N ALA A 370 -22.53 -21.79 7.46
CA ALA A 370 -23.75 -22.04 8.24
C ALA A 370 -23.62 -23.29 9.15
N ALA A 371 -22.88 -24.31 8.70
CA ALA A 371 -22.63 -25.53 9.48
C ALA A 371 -21.65 -25.34 10.65
N SER A 372 -20.94 -24.20 10.74
CA SER A 372 -20.03 -23.96 11.86
C SER A 372 -20.80 -23.80 13.17
N PRO A 373 -20.36 -24.45 14.27
CA PRO A 373 -20.97 -24.30 15.58
C PRO A 373 -20.64 -22.99 16.26
N ALA A 374 -19.79 -22.16 15.67
CA ALA A 374 -19.37 -20.89 16.23
C ALA A 374 -20.54 -19.90 16.37
N ARG A 375 -20.55 -19.08 17.43
CA ARG A 375 -21.56 -18.03 17.64
C ARG A 375 -21.72 -17.15 16.41
N ARG A 376 -20.60 -16.74 15.83
CA ARG A 376 -20.54 -15.92 14.60
C ARG A 376 -19.51 -16.48 13.62
N LYS A 377 -19.82 -16.35 12.35
CA LYS A 377 -18.96 -16.63 11.22
C LYS A 377 -18.71 -15.34 10.47
N TYR A 378 -17.58 -15.22 9.81
CA TYR A 378 -17.12 -13.95 9.25
C TYR A 378 -16.88 -14.08 7.73
N VAL A 379 -17.46 -13.15 6.98
CA VAL A 379 -17.06 -12.88 5.60
C VAL A 379 -16.52 -11.45 5.55
N VAL A 380 -15.24 -11.31 5.27
CA VAL A 380 -14.59 -9.99 5.16
C VAL A 380 -14.17 -9.75 3.72
N ASN A 381 -14.84 -8.82 3.06
CA ASN A 381 -14.53 -8.40 1.70
C ASN A 381 -13.56 -7.22 1.74
N VAL A 382 -12.31 -7.44 1.31
CA VAL A 382 -11.30 -6.38 1.25
C VAL A 382 -11.61 -5.46 0.07
N SER A 383 -12.23 -4.35 0.40
CA SER A 383 -12.60 -3.28 -0.52
C SER A 383 -11.57 -2.13 -0.46
N ALA A 384 -11.98 -0.95 -0.90
CA ALA A 384 -11.20 0.26 -0.85
C ALA A 384 -12.09 1.48 -1.13
N MET A 385 -11.53 2.68 -0.91
CA MET A 385 -12.18 3.95 -1.28
C MET A 385 -12.55 4.01 -2.78
N GLU A 386 -11.96 3.18 -3.62
CA GLU A 386 -12.25 3.01 -5.04
C GLU A 386 -13.70 2.57 -5.27
N GLY A 387 -14.26 1.74 -4.39
CA GLY A 387 -15.68 1.30 -4.44
C GLY A 387 -16.67 2.27 -3.78
N GLN A 388 -16.23 3.37 -3.19
CA GLN A 388 -17.07 4.28 -2.41
C GLN A 388 -17.71 5.35 -3.29
N PHE A 389 -19.04 5.47 -3.30
CA PHE A 389 -19.79 6.48 -4.05
C PHE A 389 -19.89 7.83 -3.35
N SER A 390 -19.90 7.85 -2.02
CA SER A 390 -20.04 9.08 -1.22
C SER A 390 -18.82 9.99 -1.24
N ARG A 391 -17.72 9.58 -1.89
CA ARG A 391 -16.54 10.40 -2.00
C ARG A 391 -16.73 11.56 -2.95
N GLY A 392 -16.47 12.80 -2.47
CA GLY A 392 -16.73 14.03 -3.23
C GLY A 392 -15.92 14.20 -4.51
N TYR A 393 -14.75 13.55 -4.62
CA TYR A 393 -13.92 13.55 -5.82
C TYR A 393 -13.43 12.15 -6.18
N LYS A 394 -13.65 11.75 -7.42
CA LYS A 394 -13.04 10.58 -8.05
C LYS A 394 -12.30 11.01 -9.30
N GLY A 395 -11.01 10.71 -9.36
CA GLY A 395 -10.21 10.93 -10.56
C GLY A 395 -10.61 9.99 -11.71
N PRO A 396 -10.18 10.29 -12.96
CA PRO A 396 -10.56 9.48 -14.13
C PRO A 396 -9.78 8.16 -14.28
N GLY A 397 -8.79 7.90 -13.42
CA GLY A 397 -7.94 6.70 -13.50
C GLY A 397 -8.62 5.44 -13.00
N HIS A 398 -8.08 4.28 -13.39
CA HIS A 398 -8.45 2.92 -12.93
C HIS A 398 -9.97 2.64 -12.81
N PRO A 399 -10.81 2.99 -13.82
CA PRO A 399 -12.26 2.84 -13.73
C PRO A 399 -12.71 1.38 -13.53
N HIS A 400 -12.02 0.42 -14.12
CA HIS A 400 -12.27 -1.01 -13.98
C HIS A 400 -12.08 -1.53 -12.54
N THR A 401 -11.08 -1.03 -11.82
CA THR A 401 -10.87 -1.35 -10.39
C THR A 401 -11.97 -0.71 -9.53
N ASN A 402 -12.33 0.56 -9.80
CA ASN A 402 -13.44 1.23 -9.12
C ASN A 402 -14.75 0.43 -9.26
N MET A 403 -15.07 -0.04 -10.48
CA MET A 403 -16.25 -0.86 -10.76
C MET A 403 -16.24 -2.17 -9.95
N ALA A 404 -15.13 -2.90 -9.93
CA ALA A 404 -15.02 -4.16 -9.20
C ALA A 404 -15.19 -3.98 -7.69
N LYS A 405 -14.59 -2.93 -7.10
CA LYS A 405 -14.73 -2.65 -5.67
C LYS A 405 -16.14 -2.16 -5.32
N ALA A 406 -16.81 -1.41 -6.19
CA ALA A 406 -18.21 -1.03 -6.01
C ALA A 406 -19.14 -2.26 -6.06
N ALA A 407 -18.90 -3.21 -6.97
CA ALA A 407 -19.64 -4.46 -7.04
C ALA A 407 -19.47 -5.30 -5.76
N LEU A 408 -18.25 -5.38 -5.22
CA LEU A 408 -17.96 -6.08 -3.98
C LEU A 408 -18.66 -5.42 -2.77
N ASN A 409 -18.71 -4.10 -2.73
CA ASN A 409 -19.48 -3.34 -1.74
C ASN A 409 -20.97 -3.63 -1.84
N MET A 410 -21.51 -3.71 -3.08
CA MET A 410 -22.92 -4.01 -3.33
C MET A 410 -23.26 -5.45 -2.89
N LEU A 411 -22.41 -6.43 -3.15
CA LEU A 411 -22.56 -7.81 -2.66
C LEU A 411 -22.69 -7.81 -1.13
N THR A 412 -21.79 -7.11 -0.44
CA THR A 412 -21.82 -6.99 1.02
C THR A 412 -23.14 -6.39 1.51
N ARG A 413 -23.53 -5.25 0.93
CA ARG A 413 -24.75 -4.55 1.34
C ARG A 413 -26.03 -5.36 1.09
N THR A 414 -26.08 -6.09 -0.04
CA THR A 414 -27.27 -6.84 -0.45
C THR A 414 -27.50 -8.09 0.39
N SER A 415 -26.43 -8.85 0.71
CA SER A 415 -26.57 -10.20 1.21
C SER A 415 -26.36 -10.34 2.73
N SER A 416 -25.75 -9.35 3.38
CA SER A 416 -25.31 -9.48 4.77
C SER A 416 -26.46 -9.61 5.79
N GLY A 417 -27.59 -8.92 5.60
CA GLY A 417 -28.73 -8.97 6.51
C GLY A 417 -29.32 -10.38 6.59
N GLU A 418 -29.65 -10.93 5.44
CA GLU A 418 -30.22 -12.28 5.33
C GLU A 418 -29.25 -13.36 5.83
N MET A 419 -27.95 -13.25 5.51
CA MET A 419 -26.93 -14.18 5.98
C MET A 419 -26.74 -14.13 7.51
N LEU A 420 -26.89 -12.96 8.14
CA LEU A 420 -26.89 -12.87 9.60
C LEU A 420 -28.13 -13.50 10.22
N GLU A 421 -29.31 -13.17 9.69
CA GLU A 421 -30.59 -13.64 10.23
C GLU A 421 -30.74 -15.16 10.15
N GLN A 422 -30.34 -15.77 9.03
CA GLN A 422 -30.50 -17.20 8.79
C GLN A 422 -29.34 -18.04 9.34
N ASP A 423 -28.11 -17.56 9.18
CA ASP A 423 -26.92 -18.38 9.38
C ASP A 423 -25.96 -17.83 10.45
N GLY A 424 -26.22 -16.65 11.01
CA GLY A 424 -25.34 -15.99 11.97
C GLY A 424 -24.01 -15.54 11.37
N ILE A 425 -23.98 -15.26 10.06
CA ILE A 425 -22.78 -14.84 9.33
C ILE A 425 -22.69 -13.30 9.29
N LEU A 426 -21.60 -12.76 9.75
CA LEU A 426 -21.29 -11.33 9.69
C LEU A 426 -20.48 -11.02 8.43
N MET A 427 -21.07 -10.33 7.46
CA MET A 427 -20.37 -9.90 6.24
C MET A 427 -20.12 -8.40 6.25
N THR A 428 -18.86 -8.01 6.07
CA THR A 428 -18.40 -6.61 6.01
C THR A 428 -17.53 -6.34 4.79
N ALA A 429 -17.50 -5.08 4.33
CA ALA A 429 -16.52 -4.57 3.39
C ALA A 429 -15.54 -3.64 4.13
N VAL A 430 -14.24 -3.80 3.88
CA VAL A 430 -13.20 -3.10 4.63
C VAL A 430 -12.26 -2.33 3.69
N ASP A 431 -12.10 -1.02 3.93
CA ASP A 431 -11.04 -0.20 3.35
C ASP A 431 -9.76 -0.37 4.17
N THR A 432 -8.71 -0.85 3.54
CA THR A 432 -7.41 -1.06 4.19
C THR A 432 -6.66 0.24 4.51
N GLY A 433 -7.14 1.35 3.98
CA GLY A 433 -6.45 2.64 4.04
C GLY A 433 -5.32 2.75 3.00
N TRP A 434 -4.66 3.89 3.00
CA TRP A 434 -3.56 4.14 2.06
C TRP A 434 -2.24 3.60 2.61
N ILE A 435 -1.83 2.45 2.09
CA ILE A 435 -0.68 1.66 2.56
C ILE A 435 0.38 1.46 1.48
N THR A 436 -0.01 1.52 0.20
CA THR A 436 0.84 1.31 -0.98
C THR A 436 0.54 2.32 -2.06
N ASP A 437 1.45 2.45 -3.00
CA ASP A 437 1.28 3.26 -4.21
C ASP A 437 1.28 2.34 -5.43
N GLU A 438 0.18 2.31 -6.17
CA GLU A 438 0.04 1.52 -7.39
C GLU A 438 0.44 2.28 -8.66
N ARG A 439 0.91 3.51 -8.53
CA ARG A 439 1.45 4.30 -9.65
C ARG A 439 2.68 3.64 -10.27
N PRO A 440 3.04 3.99 -11.52
CA PRO A 440 4.26 3.50 -12.16
C PRO A 440 5.52 3.70 -11.30
N HIS A 441 6.43 2.73 -11.31
CA HIS A 441 7.64 2.75 -10.48
C HIS A 441 8.48 4.04 -10.60
N PRO A 442 8.72 4.61 -11.81
CA PRO A 442 9.44 5.89 -11.92
C PRO A 442 8.75 7.04 -11.18
N THR A 443 7.41 7.03 -11.15
CA THR A 443 6.62 8.02 -10.40
C THR A 443 6.77 7.83 -8.90
N LYS A 444 6.77 6.59 -8.41
CA LYS A 444 6.99 6.27 -6.98
C LYS A 444 8.36 6.75 -6.51
N LEU A 445 9.42 6.48 -7.28
CA LEU A 445 10.78 6.93 -6.97
C LEU A 445 10.85 8.45 -6.81
N ARG A 446 10.34 9.18 -7.80
CA ARG A 446 10.30 10.65 -7.75
C ARG A 446 9.54 11.16 -6.53
N LEU A 447 8.39 10.58 -6.22
CA LEU A 447 7.59 10.99 -5.06
C LEU A 447 8.29 10.67 -3.74
N ALA A 448 8.99 9.53 -3.65
CA ALA A 448 9.78 9.18 -2.46
C ALA A 448 10.94 10.19 -2.25
N GLU A 449 11.62 10.59 -3.33
CA GLU A 449 12.64 11.66 -3.30
C GLU A 449 12.05 13.01 -2.85
N GLU A 450 10.82 13.32 -3.24
CA GLU A 450 10.07 14.49 -2.78
C GLU A 450 9.57 14.36 -1.33
N GLY A 451 9.83 13.23 -0.66
CA GLY A 451 9.41 12.95 0.73
C GLY A 451 7.94 12.57 0.87
N PHE A 452 7.33 12.07 -0.18
CA PHE A 452 5.96 11.61 -0.19
C PHE A 452 5.89 10.10 0.07
N HIS A 453 5.22 9.71 1.13
CA HIS A 453 5.03 8.31 1.52
C HIS A 453 3.58 8.03 1.91
N ALA A 454 3.15 6.78 1.76
CA ALA A 454 1.85 6.34 2.26
C ALA A 454 1.80 6.49 3.80
N PRO A 455 0.67 6.95 4.35
CA PRO A 455 0.54 7.23 5.78
C PRO A 455 0.57 5.99 6.68
N LEU A 456 0.30 4.82 6.11
CA LEU A 456 0.15 3.54 6.79
C LEU A 456 1.12 2.50 6.20
N ASP A 457 1.19 1.33 6.84
CA ASP A 457 1.96 0.18 6.34
C ASP A 457 1.09 -1.06 6.11
N LEU A 458 1.71 -2.15 5.65
CA LEU A 458 1.03 -3.42 5.37
C LEU A 458 0.39 -4.04 6.62
N VAL A 459 0.98 -3.84 7.79
CA VAL A 459 0.45 -4.34 9.08
C VAL A 459 -0.80 -3.58 9.47
N ASP A 460 -0.85 -2.25 9.23
CA ASP A 460 -2.04 -1.43 9.42
C ASP A 460 -3.21 -1.86 8.52
N GLY A 461 -2.90 -2.18 7.26
CA GLY A 461 -3.88 -2.71 6.33
C GLY A 461 -4.46 -4.04 6.80
N ALA A 462 -3.61 -4.96 7.24
CA ALA A 462 -4.03 -6.25 7.80
C ALA A 462 -4.85 -6.09 9.09
N ALA A 463 -4.47 -5.15 9.95
CA ALA A 463 -5.20 -4.86 11.19
C ALA A 463 -6.64 -4.40 10.91
N ARG A 464 -6.86 -3.59 9.85
CA ARG A 464 -8.20 -3.16 9.45
C ARG A 464 -9.08 -4.31 8.98
N VAL A 465 -8.51 -5.22 8.20
CA VAL A 465 -9.24 -6.42 7.72
C VAL A 465 -9.55 -7.39 8.86
N TYR A 466 -8.68 -7.48 9.86
CA TYR A 466 -8.84 -8.36 11.01
C TYR A 466 -9.77 -7.81 12.09
N ASP A 467 -9.93 -6.49 12.19
CA ASP A 467 -10.73 -5.81 13.23
C ASP A 467 -12.18 -6.29 13.33
N PRO A 468 -12.93 -6.51 12.23
CA PRO A 468 -14.31 -7.03 12.34
C PRO A 468 -14.39 -8.39 13.03
N ILE A 469 -13.37 -9.25 12.88
CA ILE A 469 -13.30 -10.55 13.52
C ILE A 469 -13.06 -10.38 15.02
N VAL A 470 -12.06 -9.58 15.41
CA VAL A 470 -11.78 -9.28 16.83
C VAL A 470 -13.02 -8.70 17.53
N ARG A 471 -13.68 -7.74 16.90
CA ARG A 471 -14.89 -7.11 17.46
C ARG A 471 -16.05 -8.09 17.56
N GLY A 472 -16.22 -8.96 16.56
CA GLY A 472 -17.24 -9.99 16.57
C GLY A 472 -17.03 -11.03 17.67
N GLU A 473 -15.80 -11.44 17.94
CA GLU A 473 -15.49 -12.34 19.08
C GLU A 473 -15.68 -11.64 20.42
N LEU A 474 -15.55 -10.32 20.49
CA LEU A 474 -15.89 -9.49 21.65
C LEU A 474 -17.40 -9.21 21.78
N GLY A 475 -18.23 -9.70 20.87
CA GLY A 475 -19.69 -9.56 20.92
C GLY A 475 -20.29 -8.42 20.11
N GLU A 476 -19.49 -7.67 19.37
CA GLU A 476 -19.99 -6.60 18.49
C GLU A 476 -20.29 -7.14 17.09
N ASP A 477 -21.56 -7.22 16.73
CA ASP A 477 -22.00 -7.72 15.44
C ASP A 477 -21.93 -6.63 14.35
N LEU A 478 -20.84 -6.63 13.59
CA LEU A 478 -20.65 -5.75 12.45
C LEU A 478 -21.04 -6.48 11.16
N TYR A 479 -22.04 -5.96 10.44
CA TYR A 479 -22.50 -6.51 9.17
C TYR A 479 -23.10 -5.42 8.27
N GLY A 480 -23.16 -5.67 6.96
CA GLY A 480 -23.81 -4.81 5.98
C GLY A 480 -23.25 -3.39 5.92
N CYS A 481 -22.01 -3.21 6.31
CA CYS A 481 -21.39 -1.90 6.38
C CYS A 481 -20.01 -1.88 5.68
N PHE A 482 -19.65 -0.69 5.24
CA PHE A 482 -18.33 -0.35 4.79
C PHE A 482 -17.53 0.20 5.98
N LEU A 483 -16.41 -0.43 6.29
CA LEU A 483 -15.54 -0.04 7.38
C LEU A 483 -14.32 0.71 6.84
N LYS A 484 -14.11 1.91 7.35
CA LYS A 484 -12.96 2.75 7.04
C LYS A 484 -12.35 3.26 8.34
N ASP A 485 -11.04 3.13 8.47
CA ASP A 485 -10.32 3.54 9.68
C ASP A 485 -10.99 3.04 10.97
N TYR A 486 -11.42 1.78 10.98
CA TYR A 486 -12.10 1.06 12.07
C TYR A 486 -13.51 1.55 12.40
N ALA A 487 -14.09 2.44 11.62
CA ALA A 487 -15.43 2.98 11.82
C ALA A 487 -16.34 2.70 10.62
N LYS A 488 -17.67 2.65 10.87
CA LYS A 488 -18.65 2.59 9.79
C LYS A 488 -18.59 3.89 8.98
N ALA A 489 -18.50 3.77 7.67
CA ALA A 489 -18.48 4.86 6.72
C ALA A 489 -19.58 4.69 5.67
N SER A 490 -19.91 5.78 4.97
CA SER A 490 -20.84 5.73 3.85
C SER A 490 -20.27 4.92 2.68
N TRP A 491 -21.16 4.28 1.93
CA TRP A 491 -20.82 3.51 0.73
C TRP A 491 -20.29 4.39 -0.42
#